data_e128547cfbc1cb44026f990a8d8813d6
#
_entry.id   e128547cfbc1cb44026f990a8d8813d6
#
_cell.length_a   1.000
_cell.length_b   1.000
_cell.length_c   1.000
_cell.angle_alpha   90.00
_cell.angle_beta   90.00
_cell.angle_gamma   90.00
#
_symmetry.space_group_name_H-M   'P 1'
#
loop_
_entity.id
_entity.type
_entity.pdbx_description
1 polymer ?
#
loop_
_entity_poly.entity_id
_entity_poly.type
_entity_poly.pdbx_seq_one_letter_code
_entity_poly.pdbx_strand_id
1 'polypeptide(L)'
;MKISKELSDLQILVELGKRIKACRIRKSYTQGELAVLAGVSKGTVANAETGESIQFGNLLKILRELDLLNALEVLLPASETSPMELIYSKSEKQRQRVRKNSGSQGKNSSGWRWGEDE
;
A
#
# COMPACT_ATOMS: atom_id res chain seq x y z
N MET A 1 -5.50 20.98 2.19
CA MET A 1 -5.91 20.71 0.79
C MET A 1 -6.74 19.45 0.76
N LYS A 2 -7.74 19.43 -0.06
CA LYS A 2 -8.59 18.26 -0.19
C LYS A 2 -7.99 17.32 -1.25
N ILE A 3 -7.85 16.04 -0.89
CA ILE A 3 -7.30 15.06 -1.81
C ILE A 3 -8.38 14.61 -2.77
N SER A 4 -8.07 14.66 -4.07
CA SER A 4 -8.99 14.22 -5.09
C SER A 4 -8.19 13.71 -6.28
N LYS A 5 -8.89 13.10 -7.22
CA LYS A 5 -8.21 12.51 -8.37
C LYS A 5 -7.71 13.56 -9.37
N GLU A 6 -8.06 14.80 -9.18
CA GLU A 6 -7.50 15.86 -10.02
C GLU A 6 -6.10 16.25 -9.65
N LEU A 7 -5.63 15.83 -8.48
CA LEU A 7 -4.27 16.14 -8.04
C LEU A 7 -3.29 15.12 -8.63
N SER A 8 -2.07 15.58 -8.87
CA SER A 8 -1.02 14.66 -9.28
C SER A 8 -0.60 13.80 -8.10
N ASP A 9 0.08 12.69 -8.40
CA ASP A 9 0.57 11.83 -7.34
C ASP A 9 1.50 12.59 -6.41
N LEU A 10 2.37 13.44 -6.97
CA LEU A 10 3.28 14.20 -6.14
C LEU A 10 2.55 15.13 -5.19
N GLN A 11 1.50 15.79 -5.70
CA GLN A 11 0.72 16.68 -4.84
C GLN A 11 0.07 15.91 -3.70
N ILE A 12 -0.43 14.72 -3.99
CA ILE A 12 -1.04 13.89 -2.96
C ILE A 12 0.00 13.44 -1.95
N LEU A 13 1.17 13.03 -2.42
CA LEU A 13 2.22 12.60 -1.50
C LEU A 13 2.66 13.74 -0.57
N VAL A 14 2.78 14.94 -1.09
CA VAL A 14 3.16 16.08 -0.27
C VAL A 14 2.08 16.36 0.76
N GLU A 15 0.81 16.31 0.35
CA GLU A 15 -0.27 16.56 1.28
C GLU A 15 -0.33 15.48 2.37
N LEU A 16 -0.18 14.22 1.97
CA LEU A 16 -0.17 13.14 2.96
C LEU A 16 0.98 13.30 3.93
N GLY A 17 2.15 13.73 3.41
CA GLY A 17 3.29 13.97 4.28
C GLY A 17 3.00 15.02 5.33
N LYS A 18 2.32 16.08 4.93
CA LYS A 18 1.93 17.12 5.90
C LYS A 18 1.03 16.57 6.97
N ARG A 19 0.10 15.70 6.59
CA ARG A 19 -0.84 15.12 7.56
C ARG A 19 -0.15 14.14 8.49
N ILE A 20 0.82 13.38 7.97
CA ILE A 20 1.62 12.50 8.82
C ILE A 20 2.39 13.31 9.83
N LYS A 21 3.01 14.41 9.38
CA LYS A 21 3.75 15.26 10.29
C LYS A 21 2.84 15.85 11.37
N ALA A 22 1.64 16.28 10.99
CA ALA A 22 0.72 16.83 11.97
C ALA A 22 0.33 15.78 13.00
N CYS A 23 0.11 14.55 12.57
CA CYS A 23 -0.23 13.48 13.50
C CYS A 23 0.93 13.19 14.45
N ARG A 24 2.15 13.20 13.91
CA ARG A 24 3.34 12.97 14.74
C ARG A 24 3.46 14.05 15.82
N ILE A 25 3.28 15.29 15.40
CA ILE A 25 3.40 16.40 16.33
C ILE A 25 2.32 16.35 17.41
N ARG A 26 1.11 15.95 17.03
CA ARG A 26 0.04 15.80 18.02
C ARG A 26 0.40 14.77 19.08
N LYS A 27 1.19 13.77 18.73
CA LYS A 27 1.63 12.76 19.69
C LYS A 27 2.92 13.17 20.38
N SER A 28 3.44 14.34 20.07
CA SER A 28 4.65 14.89 20.70
C SER A 28 5.89 14.05 20.41
N TYR A 29 5.93 13.42 19.25
CA TYR A 29 7.12 12.67 18.83
C TYR A 29 8.01 13.53 17.96
N THR A 30 9.33 13.39 18.12
CA THR A 30 10.24 13.86 17.10
C THR A 30 10.28 12.84 15.96
N GLN A 31 10.88 13.24 14.84
CA GLN A 31 11.03 12.28 13.74
C GLN A 31 11.86 11.07 14.19
N GLY A 32 12.90 11.30 14.97
CA GLY A 32 13.73 10.19 15.45
C GLY A 32 12.96 9.29 16.39
N GLU A 33 12.15 9.86 17.26
CA GLU A 33 11.35 9.04 18.19
C GLU A 33 10.36 8.18 17.44
N LEU A 34 9.66 8.77 16.47
CA LEU A 34 8.72 7.99 15.69
C LEU A 34 9.43 6.88 14.92
N ALA A 35 10.60 7.18 14.38
CA ALA A 35 11.37 6.19 13.64
C ALA A 35 11.72 4.99 14.51
N VAL A 36 12.20 5.25 15.72
CA VAL A 36 12.55 4.18 16.65
C VAL A 36 11.34 3.34 16.98
N LEU A 37 10.23 4.00 17.32
CA LEU A 37 9.02 3.27 17.70
C LEU A 37 8.44 2.47 16.54
N ALA A 38 8.50 3.02 15.34
CA ALA A 38 7.94 2.34 14.17
C ALA A 38 8.88 1.27 13.61
N GLY A 39 10.16 1.34 13.96
CA GLY A 39 11.11 0.38 13.42
C GLY A 39 11.55 0.73 12.02
N VAL A 40 11.64 2.01 11.69
CA VAL A 40 12.14 2.49 10.40
C VAL A 40 13.26 3.48 10.66
N SER A 41 13.95 3.89 9.59
CA SER A 41 14.99 4.88 9.75
C SER A 41 14.40 6.27 9.89
N LYS A 42 15.13 7.17 10.52
CA LYS A 42 14.70 8.55 10.61
C LYS A 42 14.52 9.16 9.22
N GLY A 43 15.40 8.78 8.28
CA GLY A 43 15.27 9.25 6.92
C GLY A 43 13.96 8.81 6.27
N THR A 44 13.48 7.62 6.61
CA THR A 44 12.19 7.16 6.09
C THR A 44 11.06 8.04 6.58
N VAL A 45 11.08 8.40 7.88
CA VAL A 45 10.07 9.30 8.41
C VAL A 45 10.16 10.66 7.73
N ALA A 46 11.37 11.19 7.62
CA ALA A 46 11.56 12.49 6.98
C ALA A 46 11.07 12.48 5.54
N ASN A 47 11.38 11.41 4.80
CA ASN A 47 10.93 11.30 3.42
C ASN A 47 9.41 11.24 3.32
N ALA A 48 8.79 10.49 4.21
CA ALA A 48 7.33 10.42 4.20
C ALA A 48 6.72 11.80 4.41
N GLU A 49 7.31 12.59 5.30
CA GLU A 49 6.75 13.89 5.64
C GLU A 49 7.00 14.94 4.57
N THR A 50 8.01 14.75 3.73
CA THR A 50 8.29 15.71 2.66
C THR A 50 7.64 15.32 1.34
N GLY A 51 6.97 14.21 1.28
CA GLY A 51 6.28 13.81 0.06
C GLY A 51 7.09 12.89 -0.83
N GLU A 52 8.19 12.34 -0.31
CA GLU A 52 8.93 11.34 -1.05
C GLU A 52 8.21 10.01 -0.97
N SER A 53 8.38 9.21 -2.00
CA SER A 53 7.79 7.88 -2.02
C SER A 53 8.58 6.97 -1.09
N ILE A 54 7.88 6.21 -0.26
CA ILE A 54 8.53 5.22 0.61
C ILE A 54 7.87 3.89 0.38
N GLN A 55 8.52 2.83 0.83
CA GLN A 55 7.93 1.50 0.70
C GLN A 55 6.65 1.42 1.51
N PHE A 56 5.67 0.73 0.96
CA PHE A 56 4.38 0.61 1.60
C PHE A 56 4.48 -0.03 2.97
N GLY A 57 5.35 -1.05 3.11
CA GLY A 57 5.54 -1.68 4.40
C GLY A 57 6.05 -0.71 5.46
N ASN A 58 6.94 0.20 5.07
CA ASN A 58 7.42 1.20 6.00
C ASN A 58 6.32 2.18 6.36
N LEU A 59 5.47 2.51 5.39
CA LEU A 59 4.33 3.37 5.68
C LEU A 59 3.40 2.72 6.70
N LEU A 60 3.17 1.42 6.58
CA LEU A 60 2.34 0.71 7.55
C LEU A 60 2.91 0.81 8.96
N LYS A 61 4.22 0.69 9.08
CA LYS A 61 4.86 0.79 10.39
C LYS A 61 4.66 2.18 11.00
N ILE A 62 4.77 3.21 10.18
CA ILE A 62 4.55 4.57 10.64
C ILE A 62 3.09 4.77 11.05
N LEU A 63 2.16 4.30 10.22
CA LEU A 63 0.74 4.47 10.52
C LEU A 63 0.35 3.73 11.78
N ARG A 64 0.96 2.58 12.05
CA ARG A 64 0.67 1.85 13.28
C ARG A 64 1.01 2.67 14.51
N GLU A 65 2.16 3.34 14.50
CA GLU A 65 2.58 4.14 15.64
C GLU A 65 1.78 5.42 15.79
N LEU A 66 1.14 5.87 14.72
CA LEU A 66 0.31 7.06 14.76
C LEU A 66 -1.16 6.72 15.00
N ASP A 67 -1.46 5.44 15.25
CA ASP A 67 -2.83 4.97 15.49
C ASP A 67 -3.74 5.21 14.30
N LEU A 68 -3.20 5.06 13.09
CA LEU A 68 -3.96 5.31 11.88
C LEU A 68 -4.26 4.03 11.09
N LEU A 69 -3.91 2.86 11.62
CA LEU A 69 -4.15 1.63 10.87
C LEU A 69 -5.63 1.37 10.65
N ASN A 70 -6.47 1.77 11.61
CA ASN A 70 -7.90 1.53 11.45
C ASN A 70 -8.47 2.23 10.22
N ALA A 71 -7.84 3.33 9.80
CA ALA A 71 -8.29 4.03 8.61
C ALA A 71 -8.10 3.19 7.35
N LEU A 72 -7.18 2.25 7.37
CA LEU A 72 -6.99 1.38 6.21
C LEU A 72 -8.18 0.47 5.98
N GLU A 73 -8.89 0.10 7.04
CA GLU A 73 -10.08 -0.71 6.89
C GLU A 73 -11.15 0.05 6.10
N VAL A 74 -11.22 1.36 6.31
CA VAL A 74 -12.15 2.18 5.53
C VAL A 74 -11.65 2.37 4.11
N LEU A 75 -10.35 2.56 3.97
CA LEU A 75 -9.76 2.81 2.65
C LEU A 75 -9.88 1.58 1.75
N LEU A 76 -9.59 0.42 2.29
CA LEU A 76 -9.61 -0.84 1.54
C LEU A 76 -10.40 -1.87 2.33
N PRO A 77 -11.73 -1.78 2.28
CA PRO A 77 -12.53 -2.69 3.09
C PRO A 77 -12.47 -4.11 2.58
N ALA A 78 -12.69 -5.04 3.48
CA ALA A 78 -12.74 -6.44 3.10
C ALA A 78 -13.91 -6.69 2.18
N SER A 79 -13.76 -7.65 1.30
CA SER A 79 -14.78 -7.92 0.30
C SER A 79 -15.51 -9.21 0.59
N GLU A 80 -15.85 -9.43 1.83
CA GLU A 80 -16.54 -10.66 2.21
C GLU A 80 -18.01 -10.44 2.42
N THR A 81 -18.54 -9.40 1.86
CA THR A 81 -19.89 -8.98 2.15
C THR A 81 -20.91 -10.05 1.84
N SER A 82 -20.71 -10.85 0.80
CA SER A 82 -21.65 -11.90 0.51
C SER A 82 -20.93 -13.05 -0.15
N PRO A 83 -21.44 -14.27 0.07
CA PRO A 83 -20.87 -15.43 -0.60
C PRO A 83 -20.94 -15.32 -2.11
N MET A 84 -21.98 -14.70 -2.59
CA MET A 84 -22.14 -14.56 -4.04
C MET A 84 -21.04 -13.71 -4.63
N GLU A 85 -20.68 -12.64 -3.95
CA GLU A 85 -19.59 -11.80 -4.42
C GLU A 85 -18.28 -12.54 -4.42
N LEU A 86 -18.06 -13.35 -3.42
CA LEU A 86 -16.84 -14.12 -3.36
C LEU A 86 -16.74 -15.08 -4.53
N ILE A 87 -17.85 -15.69 -4.89
CA ILE A 87 -17.86 -16.61 -6.00
C ILE A 87 -17.54 -15.90 -7.29
N TYR A 88 -18.12 -14.75 -7.51
CA TYR A 88 -17.82 -13.97 -8.70
C TYR A 88 -16.38 -13.57 -8.74
N SER A 89 -15.84 -13.13 -7.63
CA SER A 89 -14.46 -12.72 -7.58
C SER A 89 -13.53 -13.85 -7.96
N LYS A 90 -13.81 -15.04 -7.45
CA LYS A 90 -12.96 -16.15 -7.76
C LYS A 90 -13.02 -16.51 -9.24
N SER A 91 -14.18 -16.49 -9.81
CA SER A 91 -14.31 -16.80 -11.22
C SER A 91 -13.54 -15.81 -12.07
N GLU A 92 -13.66 -14.56 -11.75
CA GLU A 92 -12.95 -13.55 -12.52
C GLU A 92 -11.47 -13.65 -12.39
N LYS A 93 -11.00 -13.95 -11.19
CA LYS A 93 -9.57 -14.08 -11.01
C LYS A 93 -9.02 -15.23 -11.80
N GLN A 94 -9.73 -16.31 -11.85
CA GLN A 94 -9.27 -17.44 -12.62
C GLN A 94 -9.15 -17.09 -14.08
N ARG A 95 -10.11 -16.39 -14.61
CA ARG A 95 -10.05 -15.99 -16.00
C ARG A 95 -8.89 -15.06 -16.26
N GLN A 96 -8.63 -14.17 -15.36
CA GLN A 96 -7.55 -13.21 -15.55
C GLN A 96 -6.21 -13.88 -15.57
N ARG A 97 -6.05 -14.87 -14.74
CA ARG A 97 -4.77 -15.50 -14.70
C ARG A 97 -4.46 -16.30 -15.91
N VAL A 98 -5.49 -16.78 -16.49
CA VAL A 98 -5.26 -17.56 -17.66
C VAL A 98 -4.74 -16.72 -18.75
N ARG A 99 -4.80 -15.72 -18.69
CA ARG A 99 -4.34 -14.92 -19.63
C ARG A 99 -3.06 -14.67 -19.77
N LYS A 100 -2.88 -15.42 -19.50
CA LYS A 100 -2.10 -15.39 -19.69
C LYS A 100 -1.39 -16.07 -19.95
N ASN A 101 -1.83 -17.00 -20.01
CA ASN A 101 -1.53 -17.48 -20.33
C ASN A 101 -1.12 -18.10 -20.70
N SER A 102 -1.23 -18.60 -20.55
CA SER A 102 -1.23 -18.93 -20.87
C SER A 102 -0.69 -19.41 -21.04
N GLY A 103 -0.50 -19.87 -21.03
CA GLY A 103 -0.41 -20.05 -21.14
C GLY A 103 0.33 -20.55 -20.97
N SER A 104 0.49 -21.25 -21.23
CA SER A 104 0.82 -21.37 -21.24
C SER A 104 1.59 -21.80 -21.07
N GLN A 105 1.48 -21.93 -20.90
CA GLN A 105 1.84 -22.05 -20.81
C GLN A 105 2.50 -22.26 -20.61
N GLY A 106 2.63 -22.76 -20.52
CA GLY A 106 2.78 -22.78 -20.38
C GLY A 106 3.82 -23.09 -20.17
N LYS A 107 3.81 -23.07 -20.18
CA LYS A 107 4.34 -23.08 -20.10
C LYS A 107 5.19 -23.00 -19.91
N ASN A 108 5.10 -23.59 -19.99
CA ASN A 108 5.55 -23.31 -19.99
C ASN A 108 6.36 -23.20 -19.74
N SER A 109 6.23 -23.69 -19.54
CA SER A 109 6.42 -23.41 -19.61
C SER A 109 7.35 -23.24 -19.44
N SER A 110 7.36 -23.52 -19.27
CA SER A 110 7.64 -23.06 -19.31
C SER A 110 8.34 -22.62 -19.03
N GLY A 111 8.35 -22.74 -18.88
CA GLY A 111 8.33 -22.12 -18.72
C GLY A 111 9.09 -21.72 -18.37
N TRP A 112 9.08 -21.81 -18.60
CA TRP A 112 9.27 -21.05 -18.32
C TRP A 112 9.98 -20.72 -17.87
N ARG A 113 9.95 -21.01 -17.49
CA ARG A 113 9.96 -20.58 -17.25
C ARG A 113 10.65 -19.99 -16.89
N TRP A 114 10.35 -20.41 -16.95
CA TRP A 114 10.42 -19.68 -16.70
C TRP A 114 10.93 -19.51 -16.44
N GLY A 115 10.73 -20.06 -16.19
CA GLY A 115 10.43 -19.77 -16.06
C GLY A 115 10.60 -19.87 -15.94
N GLU A 116 9.82 -19.80 -16.03
CA GLU A 116 9.39 -19.60 -15.97
C GLU A 116 9.38 -19.41 -15.93
N ASP A 117 9.32 -20.19 -15.92
CA ASP A 117 8.83 -19.94 -16.10
C ASP A 117 9.05 -19.82 -16.01
N GLU A 118 8.58 -20.00 -15.82
CA GLU A 118 8.18 -19.82 -15.96
C GLU A 118 8.35 -19.69 -16.07
#